data_05db505360e1c10dd44c945c6431e309
#
_entry.id   05db505360e1c10dd44c945c6431e309
#
_cell.length_a   1.000
_cell.length_b   1.000
_cell.length_c   1.000
_cell.angle_alpha   90.00
_cell.angle_beta   90.00
_cell.angle_gamma   90.00
#
_symmetry.space_group_name_H-M   'P 1'
#
loop_
_entity.id
_entity.type
_entity.pdbx_description
1 polymer ?
#
loop_
_entity_poly.entity_id
_entity_poly.type
_entity_poly.pdbx_seq_one_letter_code
_entity_poly.pdbx_strand_id
1 'polypeptide(L)'
;IVFGDWSSDVCSSDLVVKANGFKDCYIRPLLYLDGGGWNLNVDGGRGALAIAAWEWGNYLGEEARAKGIRANISSFTRHHVNVMMTKAKISGNYANSFLAKTESVRLGFEEAILLDPAGYVAECTGENIFIVRRGKIYTPATAPVLEGITRHSIHTIAGDLGYKIKERPISRDQLYTADE
;
A
#
# COMPACT_ATOMS: atom_id res chain seq x y z
N ILE A 1 0.21 -20.15 6.41
CA ILE A 1 1.32 -19.18 6.30
C ILE A 1 1.99 -19.21 7.66
N VAL A 2 3.13 -19.86 7.76
CA VAL A 2 3.96 -19.84 8.95
C VAL A 2 4.72 -18.50 8.87
N PHE A 3 4.42 -17.59 9.78
CA PHE A 3 5.25 -16.42 9.98
C PHE A 3 6.56 -16.92 10.57
N GLY A 4 7.62 -16.90 9.77
CA GLY A 4 8.98 -17.13 10.26
C GLY A 4 9.34 -16.11 11.33
N ASP A 5 10.34 -16.43 12.13
CA ASP A 5 10.88 -15.55 13.15
C ASP A 5 11.34 -14.22 12.50
N TRP A 6 10.60 -13.14 12.77
CA TRP A 6 10.90 -11.80 12.27
C TRP A 6 12.31 -11.31 12.64
N SER A 7 12.91 -11.88 13.67
CA SER A 7 14.29 -11.54 14.07
C SER A 7 15.32 -11.95 13.01
N SER A 8 15.10 -13.04 12.27
CA SER A 8 15.99 -13.49 11.21
C SER A 8 15.94 -12.60 9.97
N ASP A 9 14.76 -12.05 9.66
CA ASP A 9 14.54 -11.19 8.47
C ASP A 9 15.20 -9.82 8.66
N VAL A 10 15.16 -9.26 9.86
CA VAL A 10 15.86 -8.01 10.20
C VAL A 10 17.37 -8.17 10.03
N CYS A 11 17.96 -9.24 10.56
CA CYS A 11 19.37 -9.52 10.40
C CYS A 11 19.79 -9.69 8.93
N SER A 12 18.97 -10.37 8.12
CA SER A 12 19.23 -10.57 6.70
C SER A 12 19.17 -9.25 5.91
N SER A 13 18.19 -8.39 6.22
CA SER A 13 18.09 -7.05 5.61
C SER A 13 19.29 -6.17 5.96
N ASP A 14 19.75 -6.18 7.21
CA ASP A 14 20.95 -5.46 7.66
C ASP A 14 22.20 -5.92 6.93
N LEU A 15 22.34 -7.23 6.71
CA LEU A 15 23.46 -7.79 5.96
C LEU A 15 23.47 -7.31 4.51
N VAL A 16 22.30 -7.26 3.85
CA VAL A 16 22.18 -6.74 2.48
C VAL A 16 22.56 -5.27 2.40
N VAL A 17 22.11 -4.44 3.33
CA VAL A 17 22.46 -3.01 3.40
C VAL A 17 23.97 -2.84 3.58
N LYS A 18 24.56 -3.55 4.55
CA LYS A 18 26.01 -3.50 4.82
C LYS A 18 26.85 -3.97 3.65
N ALA A 19 26.46 -5.08 3.01
CA ALA A 19 27.19 -5.65 1.87
C ALA A 19 27.21 -4.71 0.65
N ASN A 20 26.19 -3.86 0.48
CA ASN A 20 26.12 -2.87 -0.58
C ASN A 20 26.66 -1.49 -0.17
N GLY A 21 27.04 -1.29 1.08
CA GLY A 21 27.61 -0.02 1.56
C GLY A 21 26.59 1.13 1.63
N PHE A 22 25.30 0.84 1.62
CA PHE A 22 24.25 1.87 1.67
C PHE A 22 24.18 2.50 3.07
N LYS A 23 24.00 3.82 3.11
CA LYS A 23 23.68 4.57 4.33
C LYS A 23 22.19 4.81 4.46
N ASP A 24 21.51 4.99 3.34
CA ASP A 24 20.07 5.15 3.19
C ASP A 24 19.63 4.42 1.93
N CYS A 25 18.64 3.56 2.05
CA CYS A 25 18.17 2.76 0.93
C CYS A 25 16.74 2.22 1.15
N TYR A 26 16.09 1.90 0.06
CA TYR A 26 14.87 1.12 0.09
C TYR A 26 15.21 -0.37 0.20
N ILE A 27 14.49 -1.09 1.06
CA ILE A 27 14.65 -2.53 1.25
C ILE A 27 13.35 -3.21 0.85
N ARG A 28 13.43 -4.22 -0.01
CA ARG A 28 12.29 -5.02 -0.45
C ARG A 28 12.52 -6.51 -0.20
N PRO A 29 12.07 -7.04 0.92
CA PRO A 29 12.01 -8.48 1.12
C PRO A 29 10.85 -9.07 0.28
N LEU A 30 11.08 -10.22 -0.32
CA LEU A 30 10.11 -11.02 -1.04
C LEU A 30 10.17 -12.45 -0.54
N LEU A 31 9.14 -12.88 0.15
CA LEU A 31 8.93 -14.29 0.48
C LEU A 31 8.14 -14.95 -0.66
N TYR A 32 8.65 -16.06 -1.18
CA TYR A 32 8.01 -16.80 -2.26
C TYR A 32 8.13 -18.31 -2.06
N LEU A 33 7.33 -19.06 -2.81
CA LEU A 33 7.44 -20.50 -2.83
C LEU A 33 8.43 -20.92 -3.94
N ASP A 34 9.42 -21.71 -3.55
CA ASP A 34 10.40 -22.32 -4.44
C ASP A 34 10.11 -23.81 -4.59
N GLY A 35 10.11 -24.32 -5.81
CA GLY A 35 9.77 -25.71 -6.13
C GLY A 35 8.27 -26.00 -6.09
N GLY A 36 7.89 -27.28 -5.96
CA GLY A 36 6.50 -27.72 -5.80
C GLY A 36 5.73 -28.05 -7.08
N GLY A 37 6.32 -27.90 -8.26
CA GLY A 37 5.67 -28.23 -9.54
C GLY A 37 4.87 -27.06 -10.14
N TRP A 38 4.27 -27.30 -11.31
CA TRP A 38 3.61 -26.29 -12.17
C TRP A 38 2.08 -26.29 -12.04
N ASN A 39 1.54 -26.80 -10.95
CA ASN A 39 0.11 -26.82 -10.70
C ASN A 39 -0.28 -25.73 -9.69
N LEU A 40 -1.58 -25.59 -9.43
CA LEU A 40 -2.12 -24.63 -8.45
C LEU A 40 -2.04 -25.15 -7.01
N ASN A 41 -1.58 -26.40 -6.80
CA ASN A 41 -1.35 -26.95 -5.48
C ASN A 41 0.06 -26.57 -5.02
N VAL A 42 0.14 -25.95 -3.84
CA VAL A 42 1.39 -25.48 -3.24
C VAL A 42 2.08 -26.55 -2.36
N ASP A 43 1.50 -27.76 -2.27
CA ASP A 43 2.09 -28.84 -1.51
C ASP A 43 3.48 -29.21 -2.05
N GLY A 44 4.44 -29.35 -1.13
CA GLY A 44 5.84 -29.62 -1.50
C GLY A 44 6.67 -28.40 -1.88
N GLY A 45 6.06 -27.21 -1.95
CA GLY A 45 6.80 -25.95 -2.11
C GLY A 45 7.57 -25.60 -0.83
N ARG A 46 8.74 -24.99 -0.99
CA ARG A 46 9.55 -24.46 0.11
C ARG A 46 9.47 -22.95 0.14
N GLY A 47 9.34 -22.35 1.34
CA GLY A 47 9.47 -20.92 1.49
C GLY A 47 10.92 -20.48 1.18
N ALA A 48 11.07 -19.51 0.30
CA ALA A 48 12.35 -18.88 0.00
C ALA A 48 12.23 -17.36 0.15
N LEU A 49 13.31 -16.71 0.58
CA LEU A 49 13.38 -15.26 0.81
C LEU A 49 14.41 -14.64 -0.14
N ALA A 50 13.99 -13.63 -0.88
CA ALA A 50 14.89 -12.73 -1.60
C ALA A 50 14.79 -11.33 -1.00
N ILE A 51 15.93 -10.65 -0.83
CA ILE A 51 15.98 -9.29 -0.33
C ILE A 51 16.73 -8.43 -1.34
N ALA A 52 16.06 -7.40 -1.86
CA ALA A 52 16.67 -6.38 -2.70
C ALA A 52 16.81 -5.07 -1.91
N ALA A 53 17.93 -4.37 -2.12
CA ALA A 53 18.14 -3.03 -1.61
C ALA A 53 18.69 -2.14 -2.71
N TRP A 54 18.25 -0.87 -2.76
CA TRP A 54 18.75 0.14 -3.69
C TRP A 54 18.49 1.55 -3.16
N GLU A 55 19.29 2.49 -3.61
CA GLU A 55 19.01 3.90 -3.34
C GLU A 55 17.74 4.32 -4.05
N TRP A 56 16.79 4.82 -3.30
CA TRP A 56 15.52 5.31 -3.82
C TRP A 56 15.13 6.58 -3.07
N GLY A 57 15.11 7.69 -3.77
CA GLY A 57 14.63 8.97 -3.25
C GLY A 57 13.14 8.92 -2.88
N ASN A 58 12.54 10.07 -2.71
CA ASN A 58 11.10 10.16 -2.46
C ASN A 58 10.31 9.51 -3.60
N TYR A 59 9.41 8.59 -3.26
CA TYR A 59 8.59 7.81 -4.21
C TYR A 59 7.86 8.68 -5.25
N LEU A 60 7.37 9.84 -4.83
CA LEU A 60 6.67 10.80 -5.70
C LEU A 60 7.53 12.02 -6.05
N GLY A 61 8.79 12.09 -5.59
CA GLY A 61 9.69 13.23 -5.78
C GLY A 61 9.53 14.32 -4.72
N GLU A 62 10.54 15.17 -4.61
CA GLU A 62 10.57 16.28 -3.62
C GLU A 62 9.49 17.33 -3.90
N GLU A 63 9.22 17.61 -5.16
CA GLU A 63 8.21 18.58 -5.56
C GLU A 63 6.80 18.13 -5.14
N ALA A 64 6.50 16.85 -5.30
CA ALA A 64 5.23 16.27 -4.91
C ALA A 64 5.00 16.35 -3.40
N ARG A 65 6.06 16.21 -2.60
CA ARG A 65 6.00 16.37 -1.15
C ARG A 65 5.63 17.80 -0.73
N ALA A 66 6.13 18.80 -1.46
CA ALA A 66 5.89 20.21 -1.15
C ALA A 66 4.55 20.73 -1.68
N LYS A 67 4.15 20.29 -2.89
CA LYS A 67 2.98 20.84 -3.61
C LYS A 67 1.78 19.91 -3.66
N GLY A 68 1.93 18.67 -3.21
CA GLY A 68 0.95 17.61 -3.44
C GLY A 68 1.02 17.06 -4.87
N ILE A 69 0.12 16.13 -5.17
CA ILE A 69 -0.02 15.47 -6.47
C ILE A 69 -1.46 15.53 -6.94
N ARG A 70 -1.67 15.37 -8.24
CA ARG A 70 -3.01 15.21 -8.80
C ARG A 70 -3.36 13.73 -8.86
N ALA A 71 -4.53 13.38 -8.36
CA ALA A 71 -5.06 12.04 -8.43
C ALA A 71 -6.43 12.04 -9.11
N ASN A 72 -6.74 10.96 -9.82
CA ASN A 72 -8.08 10.72 -10.33
C ASN A 72 -8.66 9.44 -9.71
N ILE A 73 -9.96 9.29 -9.82
CA ILE A 73 -10.61 8.02 -9.48
C ILE A 73 -10.51 7.12 -10.71
N SER A 74 -9.83 5.99 -10.57
CA SER A 74 -9.63 5.02 -11.65
C SER A 74 -10.94 4.40 -12.13
N SER A 75 -10.99 3.98 -13.38
CA SER A 75 -12.03 3.11 -13.91
C SER A 75 -11.93 1.68 -13.36
N PHE A 76 -10.76 1.28 -12.88
CA PHE A 76 -10.56 -0.01 -12.23
C PHE A 76 -11.02 0.03 -10.78
N THR A 77 -11.77 -1.01 -10.38
CA THR A 77 -12.24 -1.20 -9.02
C THR A 77 -11.20 -2.02 -8.23
N ARG A 78 -11.03 -1.70 -6.95
CA ARG A 78 -10.23 -2.53 -6.04
C ARG A 78 -10.86 -3.93 -5.98
N HIS A 79 -10.03 -4.97 -6.02
CA HIS A 79 -10.53 -6.35 -6.02
C HIS A 79 -11.41 -6.64 -4.78
N HIS A 80 -12.41 -7.49 -4.96
CA HIS A 80 -13.29 -7.92 -3.89
C HIS A 80 -12.52 -8.77 -2.85
N VAL A 81 -12.87 -8.64 -1.58
CA VAL A 81 -12.18 -9.31 -0.46
C VAL A 81 -12.19 -10.84 -0.54
N ASN A 82 -13.14 -11.43 -1.27
CA ASN A 82 -13.20 -12.87 -1.55
C ASN A 82 -12.51 -13.28 -2.86
N VAL A 83 -11.95 -12.33 -3.62
CA VAL A 83 -11.17 -12.63 -4.83
C VAL A 83 -9.69 -12.73 -4.46
N MET A 84 -9.22 -11.81 -3.66
CA MET A 84 -7.82 -11.74 -3.20
C MET A 84 -7.76 -11.29 -1.75
N MET A 85 -6.75 -11.72 -1.02
CA MET A 85 -6.54 -11.33 0.38
C MET A 85 -6.04 -9.89 0.48
N THR A 86 -6.90 -8.96 0.89
CA THR A 86 -6.56 -7.52 0.99
C THR A 86 -5.55 -7.22 2.11
N LYS A 87 -5.48 -8.06 3.15
CA LYS A 87 -4.55 -7.90 4.28
C LYS A 87 -3.15 -8.41 3.99
N ALA A 88 -2.98 -9.20 2.95
CA ALA A 88 -1.68 -9.72 2.56
C ALA A 88 -1.07 -8.83 1.47
N LYS A 89 0.17 -8.37 1.71
CA LYS A 89 0.95 -7.59 0.73
C LYS A 89 1.54 -8.53 -0.33
N ILE A 90 0.68 -9.14 -1.13
CA ILE A 90 1.02 -10.14 -2.15
C ILE A 90 1.29 -9.43 -3.46
N SER A 91 2.37 -9.80 -4.17
CA SER A 91 2.72 -9.22 -5.47
C SER A 91 1.60 -9.32 -6.50
N GLY A 92 0.81 -10.41 -6.50
CA GLY A 92 -0.34 -10.58 -7.39
C GLY A 92 -1.43 -9.51 -7.23
N ASN A 93 -1.64 -8.97 -6.02
CA ASN A 93 -2.61 -7.90 -5.77
C ASN A 93 -2.23 -6.60 -6.50
N TYR A 94 -0.93 -6.39 -6.76
CA TYR A 94 -0.43 -5.19 -7.44
C TYR A 94 -0.72 -5.16 -8.94
N ALA A 95 -1.17 -6.26 -9.55
CA ALA A 95 -1.67 -6.23 -10.93
C ALA A 95 -2.82 -5.22 -11.07
N ASN A 96 -3.76 -5.20 -10.12
CA ASN A 96 -4.85 -4.24 -10.06
C ASN A 96 -4.34 -2.79 -9.88
N SER A 97 -3.41 -2.58 -8.95
CA SER A 97 -2.78 -1.27 -8.73
C SER A 97 -2.00 -0.78 -9.96
N PHE A 98 -1.28 -1.68 -10.63
CA PHE A 98 -0.51 -1.36 -11.84
C PHE A 98 -1.42 -0.88 -13.00
N LEU A 99 -2.54 -1.53 -13.21
CA LEU A 99 -3.52 -1.14 -14.23
C LEU A 99 -4.09 0.25 -13.94
N ALA A 100 -4.54 0.48 -12.71
CA ALA A 100 -5.08 1.77 -12.28
C ALA A 100 -4.04 2.89 -12.38
N LYS A 101 -2.79 2.64 -11.94
CA LYS A 101 -1.70 3.61 -12.03
C LYS A 101 -1.36 3.96 -13.48
N THR A 102 -1.28 2.95 -14.35
CA THR A 102 -0.99 3.16 -15.77
C THR A 102 -2.07 4.00 -16.44
N GLU A 103 -3.35 3.73 -16.15
CA GLU A 103 -4.47 4.55 -16.62
C GLU A 103 -4.30 6.01 -16.19
N SER A 104 -4.08 6.26 -14.90
CA SER A 104 -3.95 7.60 -14.34
C SER A 104 -2.79 8.37 -14.93
N VAL A 105 -1.63 7.74 -15.06
CA VAL A 105 -0.44 8.37 -15.67
C VAL A 105 -0.69 8.74 -17.14
N ARG A 106 -1.36 7.88 -17.92
CA ARG A 106 -1.74 8.19 -19.30
C ARG A 106 -2.73 9.35 -19.41
N LEU A 107 -3.54 9.57 -18.39
CA LEU A 107 -4.47 10.70 -18.29
C LEU A 107 -3.82 11.96 -17.71
N GLY A 108 -2.54 11.92 -17.37
CA GLY A 108 -1.78 13.05 -16.85
C GLY A 108 -1.90 13.27 -15.35
N PHE A 109 -2.30 12.26 -14.59
CA PHE A 109 -2.34 12.26 -13.12
C PHE A 109 -1.16 11.50 -12.54
N GLU A 110 -0.74 11.86 -11.34
CA GLU A 110 0.38 11.22 -10.66
C GLU A 110 -0.07 9.99 -9.86
N GLU A 111 -1.37 9.89 -9.47
CA GLU A 111 -1.87 8.76 -8.68
C GLU A 111 -3.32 8.41 -9.03
N ALA A 112 -3.72 7.17 -8.71
CA ALA A 112 -5.07 6.67 -8.85
C ALA A 112 -5.69 6.35 -7.49
N ILE A 113 -6.93 6.80 -7.29
CA ILE A 113 -7.77 6.38 -6.17
C ILE A 113 -8.69 5.27 -6.68
N LEU A 114 -8.73 4.13 -6.00
CA LEU A 114 -9.61 3.02 -6.33
C LEU A 114 -10.86 3.05 -5.43
N LEU A 115 -11.99 2.75 -6.04
CA LEU A 115 -13.22 2.47 -5.30
C LEU A 115 -13.30 0.96 -5.01
N ASP A 116 -13.96 0.59 -3.93
CA ASP A 116 -14.30 -0.80 -3.65
C ASP A 116 -15.45 -1.29 -4.54
N PRO A 117 -15.79 -2.59 -4.53
CA PRO A 117 -16.90 -3.12 -5.32
C PRO A 117 -18.28 -2.55 -4.96
N ALA A 118 -18.44 -1.93 -3.80
CA ALA A 118 -19.68 -1.25 -3.39
C ALA A 118 -19.70 0.23 -3.81
N GLY A 119 -18.62 0.75 -4.44
CA GLY A 119 -18.53 2.11 -4.95
C GLY A 119 -17.99 3.13 -3.95
N TYR A 120 -17.52 2.70 -2.79
CA TYR A 120 -16.86 3.57 -1.82
C TYR A 120 -15.35 3.64 -2.06
N VAL A 121 -14.74 4.73 -1.62
CA VAL A 121 -13.29 4.91 -1.66
C VAL A 121 -12.62 3.80 -0.86
N ALA A 122 -11.66 3.12 -1.46
CA ALA A 122 -10.84 2.11 -0.81
C ALA A 122 -9.45 2.70 -0.45
N GLU A 123 -8.55 2.70 -1.38
CA GLU A 123 -7.17 3.15 -1.21
C GLU A 123 -6.61 3.65 -2.55
N CYS A 124 -5.41 4.20 -2.57
CA CYS A 124 -4.68 4.49 -3.79
C CYS A 124 -3.94 3.24 -4.30
N THR A 125 -3.11 3.38 -5.34
CA THR A 125 -2.45 2.21 -5.93
C THR A 125 -1.42 1.57 -5.00
N GLY A 126 -0.80 2.34 -4.13
CA GLY A 126 0.18 1.87 -3.15
C GLY A 126 0.09 2.59 -1.80
N GLU A 127 -0.91 3.43 -1.58
CA GLU A 127 -1.06 4.26 -0.38
C GLU A 127 -2.49 4.17 0.19
N ASN A 128 -2.61 4.33 1.51
CA ASN A 128 -3.89 4.56 2.14
C ASN A 128 -4.27 6.05 2.04
N ILE A 129 -5.56 6.36 2.11
CA ILE A 129 -6.08 7.71 1.99
C ILE A 129 -6.76 8.18 3.27
N PHE A 130 -6.56 9.46 3.59
CA PHE A 130 -7.27 10.19 4.63
C PHE A 130 -7.86 11.45 4.02
N ILE A 131 -9.00 11.89 4.53
CA ILE A 131 -9.61 13.16 4.18
C ILE A 131 -9.87 13.98 5.44
N VAL A 132 -9.76 15.29 5.34
CA VAL A 132 -10.17 16.22 6.38
C VAL A 132 -11.47 16.92 5.96
N ARG A 133 -12.43 16.96 6.85
CA ARG A 133 -13.67 17.70 6.62
C ARG A 133 -14.13 18.34 7.91
N ARG A 134 -14.25 19.68 7.93
CA ARG A 134 -14.67 20.49 9.09
C ARG A 134 -13.89 20.12 10.36
N GLY A 135 -12.56 20.07 10.22
CA GLY A 135 -11.64 19.76 11.30
C GLY A 135 -11.69 18.31 11.82
N LYS A 136 -12.30 17.40 11.08
CA LYS A 136 -12.37 15.96 11.41
C LYS A 136 -11.68 15.14 10.36
N ILE A 137 -10.91 14.15 10.79
CA ILE A 137 -10.18 13.25 9.91
C ILE A 137 -10.99 11.97 9.69
N TYR A 138 -11.08 11.54 8.45
CA TYR A 138 -11.76 10.31 8.06
C TYR A 138 -10.86 9.46 7.17
N THR A 139 -11.01 8.15 7.25
CA THR A 139 -10.33 7.19 6.37
C THR A 139 -11.28 6.03 6.07
N PRO A 140 -11.15 5.35 4.93
CA PRO A 140 -11.91 4.15 4.65
C PRO A 140 -11.73 3.07 5.73
N ALA A 141 -12.79 2.29 5.95
CA ALA A 141 -12.73 1.10 6.80
C ALA A 141 -11.73 0.09 6.22
N THR A 142 -11.15 -0.74 7.08
CA THR A 142 -10.04 -1.61 6.69
C THR A 142 -10.41 -2.79 5.80
N ALA A 143 -11.70 -3.17 5.70
CA ALA A 143 -12.10 -4.36 4.96
C ALA A 143 -11.54 -4.43 3.52
N PRO A 144 -11.69 -3.40 2.65
CA PRO A 144 -11.22 -3.45 1.26
C PRO A 144 -9.76 -3.02 1.07
N VAL A 145 -9.03 -2.65 2.11
CA VAL A 145 -7.70 -2.01 1.99
C VAL A 145 -6.61 -2.80 2.70
N LEU A 146 -5.36 -2.56 2.30
CA LEU A 146 -4.20 -3.03 3.04
C LEU A 146 -4.05 -2.19 4.32
N GLU A 147 -3.86 -2.86 5.45
CA GLU A 147 -3.56 -2.19 6.72
C GLU A 147 -2.10 -1.75 6.74
N GLY A 148 -1.84 -0.57 6.15
CA GLY A 148 -0.49 -0.04 5.99
C GLY A 148 0.15 0.35 7.32
N ILE A 149 1.45 0.12 7.46
CA ILE A 149 2.23 0.51 8.65
C ILE A 149 2.17 2.05 8.82
N THR A 150 2.32 2.79 7.72
CA THR A 150 2.18 4.26 7.72
C THR A 150 0.78 4.70 8.15
N ARG A 151 -0.26 4.00 7.69
CA ARG A 151 -1.63 4.27 8.14
C ARG A 151 -1.75 4.12 9.66
N HIS A 152 -1.20 3.04 10.22
CA HIS A 152 -1.19 2.82 11.67
C HIS A 152 -0.43 3.92 12.42
N SER A 153 0.75 4.31 11.91
CA SER A 153 1.54 5.40 12.49
C SER A 153 0.76 6.73 12.50
N ILE A 154 0.02 7.03 11.42
CA ILE A 154 -0.83 8.23 11.34
C ILE A 154 -1.92 8.20 12.42
N HIS A 155 -2.55 7.04 12.66
CA HIS A 155 -3.54 6.91 13.75
C HIS A 155 -2.92 7.20 15.12
N THR A 156 -1.72 6.67 15.38
CA THR A 156 -1.00 6.92 16.65
C THR A 156 -0.64 8.38 16.80
N ILE A 157 0.02 8.97 15.80
CA ILE A 157 0.44 10.38 15.83
C ILE A 157 -0.76 11.32 15.98
N ALA A 158 -1.84 11.07 15.25
CA ALA A 158 -3.06 11.87 15.37
C ALA A 158 -3.63 11.80 16.78
N GLY A 159 -3.66 10.61 17.38
CA GLY A 159 -4.09 10.40 18.77
C GLY A 159 -3.24 11.19 19.76
N ASP A 160 -1.92 11.14 19.63
CA ASP A 160 -0.96 11.87 20.47
C ASP A 160 -1.14 13.39 20.36
N LEU A 161 -1.53 13.87 19.17
CA LEU A 161 -1.83 15.29 18.92
C LEU A 161 -3.27 15.68 19.27
N GLY A 162 -4.09 14.78 19.83
CA GLY A 162 -5.46 15.02 20.23
C GLY A 162 -6.49 14.97 19.10
N TYR A 163 -6.10 14.56 17.89
CA TYR A 163 -7.03 14.36 16.79
C TYR A 163 -7.68 12.98 16.85
N LYS A 164 -8.94 12.89 16.41
CA LYS A 164 -9.66 11.63 16.28
C LYS A 164 -9.88 11.30 14.81
N ILE A 165 -9.35 10.16 14.38
CA ILE A 165 -9.62 9.61 13.06
C ILE A 165 -10.86 8.72 13.14
N LYS A 166 -11.79 8.90 12.20
CA LYS A 166 -12.99 8.06 12.07
C LYS A 166 -12.90 7.18 10.85
N GLU A 167 -12.95 5.87 11.07
CA GLU A 167 -13.09 4.90 9.99
C GLU A 167 -14.54 4.79 9.56
N ARG A 168 -14.81 4.98 8.26
CA ARG A 168 -16.16 4.85 7.70
C ARG A 168 -16.11 4.72 6.17
N PRO A 169 -17.19 4.27 5.52
CA PRO A 169 -17.34 4.41 4.09
C PRO A 169 -17.24 5.88 3.67
N ILE A 170 -16.51 6.14 2.60
CA ILE A 170 -16.32 7.47 1.99
C ILE A 170 -16.81 7.36 0.55
N SER A 171 -17.80 8.17 0.19
CA SER A 171 -18.28 8.22 -1.19
C SER A 171 -17.39 9.11 -2.06
N ARG A 172 -17.46 8.93 -3.38
CA ARG A 172 -16.68 9.72 -4.36
C ARG A 172 -16.85 11.22 -4.18
N ASP A 173 -18.06 11.70 -3.97
CA ASP A 173 -18.38 13.12 -3.81
C ASP A 173 -17.81 13.71 -2.50
N GLN A 174 -17.56 12.89 -1.50
CA GLN A 174 -16.91 13.34 -0.27
C GLN A 174 -15.44 13.69 -0.49
N LEU A 175 -14.77 13.09 -1.47
CA LEU A 175 -13.43 13.53 -1.89
C LEU A 175 -13.45 14.96 -2.46
N TYR A 176 -14.44 15.25 -3.31
CA TYR A 176 -14.56 16.56 -3.94
C TYR A 176 -14.97 17.69 -2.97
N THR A 177 -15.56 17.33 -1.85
CA THR A 177 -15.99 18.28 -0.82
C THR A 177 -15.12 18.27 0.42
N ALA A 178 -14.05 17.50 0.44
CA ALA A 178 -13.05 17.51 1.52
C ALA A 178 -12.36 18.88 1.59
N ASP A 179 -11.91 19.24 2.78
CA ASP A 179 -11.14 20.44 2.98
C ASP A 179 -9.65 20.18 2.65
N GLU A 180 -9.22 18.90 2.96
CA GLU A 180 -7.90 18.34 2.63
C GLU A 180 -8.03 16.84 2.34
#